data_3732ef931c8efb3c79916b8d24570fae
#
_entry.id   3732ef931c8efb3c79916b8d24570fae
#
_cell.length_a   1.000
_cell.length_b   1.000
_cell.length_c   1.000
_cell.angle_alpha   90.00
_cell.angle_beta   90.00
_cell.angle_gamma   90.00
#
_symmetry.space_group_name_H-M   'P 1'
#
loop_
_entity.id
_entity.type
_entity.pdbx_description
1 polymer ?
#
loop_
_entity_poly.entity_id
_entity_poly.type
_entity_poly.pdbx_seq_one_letter_code
_entity_poly.pdbx_strand_id
1 'polypeptide(L)'
;MYLPTDFQFGEVVQYGLLTYDEVAEKIADADMVICNKTRLDEGSLKLAKNLKYIGLFATGYNNIDIEYCRKHGITVCNAGSYSTNAVAQHTFALILEHYSKVREYAKFVADGQWKRSKTFSPFVYPLNELAGKTIGIVGFGSIGSAVAKIAQAFEMKVLAYNRSEKQADGVEFV
;
A
#
# COMPACT_ATOMS: atom_id res chain seq x y z
N MET A 1 -0.87 1.50 -15.96
CA MET A 1 0.61 1.33 -15.74
C MET A 1 1.18 0.92 -17.08
N TYR A 2 2.02 1.76 -17.67
CA TYR A 2 2.73 1.42 -18.93
C TYR A 2 3.89 0.49 -18.58
N LEU A 3 3.86 -0.71 -19.11
CA LEU A 3 5.06 -1.54 -19.19
C LEU A 3 5.88 -1.04 -20.39
N PRO A 4 7.22 -0.93 -20.28
CA PRO A 4 8.04 -0.73 -21.45
C PRO A 4 7.79 -1.90 -22.43
N THR A 5 7.47 -1.59 -23.67
CA THR A 5 7.24 -2.59 -24.71
C THR A 5 8.56 -3.17 -25.25
N ASP A 6 9.69 -2.67 -24.77
CA ASP A 6 11.04 -2.99 -25.27
C ASP A 6 11.71 -4.09 -24.43
N PHE A 7 10.96 -5.11 -24.02
CA PHE A 7 11.57 -6.31 -23.44
C PHE A 7 12.33 -7.07 -24.54
N GLN A 8 13.65 -7.04 -24.45
CA GLN A 8 14.54 -7.75 -25.40
C GLN A 8 14.56 -9.29 -25.22
N PHE A 9 13.68 -9.83 -24.37
CA PHE A 9 13.77 -11.22 -23.91
C PHE A 9 12.68 -12.15 -24.48
N GLY A 10 11.84 -11.69 -25.40
CA GLY A 10 10.79 -12.51 -25.97
C GLY A 10 9.57 -11.72 -26.46
N GLU A 11 8.57 -12.43 -26.91
CA GLU A 11 7.29 -11.84 -27.29
C GLU A 11 6.50 -11.44 -26.04
N VAL A 12 6.03 -10.19 -26.01
CA VAL A 12 5.21 -9.66 -24.92
C VAL A 12 3.79 -9.46 -25.40
N VAL A 13 2.86 -10.20 -24.80
CA VAL A 13 1.42 -10.03 -25.02
C VAL A 13 0.81 -9.37 -23.81
N GLN A 14 0.18 -8.22 -24.01
CA GLN A 14 -0.45 -7.46 -22.94
C GLN A 14 -1.97 -7.57 -23.03
N TYR A 15 -2.58 -7.93 -21.92
CA TYR A 15 -4.03 -7.99 -21.76
C TYR A 15 -4.53 -6.87 -20.85
N GLY A 16 -5.75 -6.40 -21.09
CA GLY A 16 -6.47 -5.52 -20.18
C GLY A 16 -6.94 -6.25 -18.92
N LEU A 17 -8.05 -5.81 -18.35
CA LEU A 17 -8.67 -6.50 -17.22
C LEU A 17 -9.32 -7.80 -17.73
N LEU A 18 -8.80 -8.93 -17.26
CA LEU A 18 -9.35 -10.26 -17.55
C LEU A 18 -10.28 -10.73 -16.44
N THR A 19 -11.30 -11.47 -16.81
CA THR A 19 -12.09 -12.27 -15.87
C THR A 19 -11.29 -13.49 -15.43
N TYR A 20 -11.72 -14.13 -14.32
CA TYR A 20 -11.04 -15.33 -13.81
C TYR A 20 -10.98 -16.46 -14.85
N ASP A 21 -12.06 -16.67 -15.59
CA ASP A 21 -12.17 -17.77 -16.58
C ASP A 21 -11.27 -17.54 -17.81
N GLU A 22 -11.05 -16.28 -18.20
CA GLU A 22 -10.17 -15.94 -19.31
C GLU A 22 -8.69 -16.12 -18.99
N VAL A 23 -8.31 -15.96 -17.72
CA VAL A 23 -6.90 -16.01 -17.28
C VAL A 23 -6.23 -17.32 -17.67
N ALA A 24 -6.87 -18.44 -17.42
CA ALA A 24 -6.32 -19.77 -17.68
C ALA A 24 -5.97 -19.99 -19.16
N GLU A 25 -6.82 -19.53 -20.07
CA GLU A 25 -6.58 -19.59 -21.52
C GLU A 25 -5.42 -18.67 -21.93
N LYS A 26 -5.41 -17.43 -21.42
CA LYS A 26 -4.44 -16.40 -21.81
C LYS A 26 -3.02 -16.67 -21.32
N ILE A 27 -2.84 -17.48 -20.28
CA ILE A 27 -1.51 -17.84 -19.76
C ILE A 27 -1.05 -19.23 -20.19
N ALA A 28 -1.86 -20.00 -20.94
CA ALA A 28 -1.61 -21.41 -21.23
C ALA A 28 -0.23 -21.67 -21.88
N ASP A 29 0.20 -20.81 -22.80
CA ASP A 29 1.46 -20.92 -23.53
C ASP A 29 2.56 -20.01 -22.98
N ALA A 30 2.30 -19.29 -21.86
CA ALA A 30 3.24 -18.32 -21.32
C ALA A 30 4.40 -19.01 -20.58
N ASP A 31 5.63 -18.57 -20.83
CA ASP A 31 6.81 -18.91 -20.01
C ASP A 31 6.87 -18.04 -18.75
N MET A 32 6.38 -16.80 -18.82
CA MET A 32 6.40 -15.82 -17.75
C MET A 32 5.08 -15.06 -17.70
N VAL A 33 4.59 -14.82 -16.49
CA VAL A 33 3.40 -13.99 -16.26
C VAL A 33 3.77 -12.82 -15.35
N ILE A 34 3.41 -11.62 -15.76
CA ILE A 34 3.54 -10.43 -14.91
C ILE A 34 2.13 -9.88 -14.66
N CYS A 35 1.75 -9.77 -13.39
CA CYS A 35 0.40 -9.34 -13.03
C CYS A 35 0.38 -8.46 -11.77
N ASN A 36 -0.78 -7.96 -11.40
CA ASN A 36 -0.98 -7.22 -10.15
C ASN A 36 -2.04 -7.91 -9.28
N LYS A 37 -3.32 -7.82 -9.66
CA LYS A 37 -4.46 -8.33 -8.86
C LYS A 37 -5.07 -9.61 -9.41
N THR A 38 -4.53 -10.11 -10.52
CA THR A 38 -5.01 -11.34 -11.16
C THR A 38 -4.85 -12.52 -10.22
N ARG A 39 -5.92 -13.27 -10.02
CA ARG A 39 -5.88 -14.52 -9.24
C ARG A 39 -5.28 -15.63 -10.09
N LEU A 40 -4.22 -16.25 -9.58
CA LEU A 40 -3.54 -17.39 -10.17
C LEU A 40 -3.50 -18.54 -9.15
N ASP A 41 -4.39 -19.46 -9.30
CA ASP A 41 -4.50 -20.66 -8.46
C ASP A 41 -4.33 -21.93 -9.30
N GLU A 42 -4.42 -23.10 -8.65
CA GLU A 42 -4.32 -24.39 -9.34
C GLU A 42 -5.24 -24.46 -10.58
N GLY A 43 -6.45 -23.88 -10.51
CA GLY A 43 -7.42 -23.91 -11.60
C GLY A 43 -6.89 -23.28 -12.88
N SER A 44 -6.22 -22.14 -12.78
CA SER A 44 -5.60 -21.44 -13.93
C SER A 44 -4.19 -21.95 -14.24
N LEU A 45 -3.38 -22.19 -13.20
CA LEU A 45 -1.95 -22.54 -13.39
C LEU A 45 -1.73 -23.92 -14.00
N LYS A 46 -2.63 -24.88 -13.78
CA LYS A 46 -2.51 -26.23 -14.36
C LYS A 46 -2.49 -26.29 -15.89
N LEU A 47 -3.02 -25.26 -16.54
CA LEU A 47 -3.02 -25.14 -18.00
C LEU A 47 -1.73 -24.49 -18.54
N ALA A 48 -1.03 -23.72 -17.73
CA ALA A 48 0.20 -23.02 -18.12
C ALA A 48 1.44 -23.91 -18.00
N LYS A 49 1.58 -24.87 -18.91
CA LYS A 49 2.59 -25.95 -18.85
C LYS A 49 4.03 -25.47 -18.99
N ASN A 50 4.25 -24.31 -19.63
CA ASN A 50 5.56 -23.74 -19.87
C ASN A 50 5.96 -22.72 -18.79
N LEU A 51 5.05 -22.36 -17.90
CA LEU A 51 5.22 -21.26 -16.95
C LEU A 51 6.33 -21.54 -15.93
N LYS A 52 7.32 -20.66 -15.88
CA LYS A 52 8.50 -20.75 -14.99
C LYS A 52 8.57 -19.61 -14.00
N TYR A 53 7.90 -18.49 -14.30
CA TYR A 53 8.03 -17.28 -13.49
C TYR A 53 6.73 -16.49 -13.41
N ILE A 54 6.41 -16.01 -12.20
CA ILE A 54 5.32 -15.05 -11.94
C ILE A 54 5.89 -13.84 -11.24
N GLY A 55 5.78 -12.67 -11.86
CA GLY A 55 6.13 -11.37 -11.29
C GLY A 55 4.91 -10.59 -10.87
N LEU A 56 4.91 -10.05 -9.64
CA LEU A 56 3.82 -9.24 -9.12
C LEU A 56 4.21 -7.77 -9.00
N PHE A 57 3.47 -6.89 -9.65
CA PHE A 57 3.53 -5.44 -9.41
C PHE A 57 2.76 -5.05 -8.13
N ALA A 58 2.99 -5.80 -7.05
CA ALA A 58 2.35 -5.60 -5.76
C ALA A 58 3.26 -6.08 -4.64
N THR A 59 3.05 -5.59 -3.43
CA THR A 59 3.68 -6.10 -2.21
C THR A 59 3.01 -7.40 -1.75
N GLY A 60 1.68 -7.45 -1.79
CA GLY A 60 0.92 -8.65 -1.43
C GLY A 60 0.88 -9.67 -2.56
N TYR A 61 0.91 -10.95 -2.21
CA TYR A 61 0.89 -12.07 -3.15
C TYR A 61 -0.17 -13.14 -2.81
N ASN A 62 -1.15 -12.79 -1.99
CA ASN A 62 -2.24 -13.67 -1.56
C ASN A 62 -3.21 -14.08 -2.68
N ASN A 63 -3.07 -13.47 -3.86
CA ASN A 63 -3.78 -13.84 -5.09
C ASN A 63 -3.08 -14.95 -5.89
N ILE A 64 -1.92 -15.43 -5.43
CA ILE A 64 -1.16 -16.50 -6.08
C ILE A 64 -1.15 -17.75 -5.19
N ASP A 65 -1.39 -18.92 -5.76
CA ASP A 65 -1.19 -20.20 -5.10
C ASP A 65 0.31 -20.55 -5.02
N ILE A 66 0.94 -20.08 -3.95
CA ILE A 66 2.38 -20.27 -3.70
C ILE A 66 2.74 -21.74 -3.54
N GLU A 67 1.86 -22.53 -2.92
CA GLU A 67 2.10 -23.96 -2.70
C GLU A 67 2.10 -24.72 -4.03
N TYR A 68 1.15 -24.41 -4.90
CA TYR A 68 1.13 -24.95 -6.26
C TYR A 68 2.40 -24.57 -7.03
N CYS A 69 2.74 -23.27 -7.03
CA CYS A 69 3.93 -22.77 -7.72
C CYS A 69 5.20 -23.48 -7.23
N ARG A 70 5.39 -23.63 -5.93
CA ARG A 70 6.54 -24.32 -5.35
C ARG A 70 6.65 -25.78 -5.78
N LYS A 71 5.51 -26.50 -5.78
CA LYS A 71 5.47 -27.91 -6.21
C LYS A 71 5.80 -28.11 -7.68
N HIS A 72 5.53 -27.12 -8.52
CA HIS A 72 5.72 -27.19 -9.97
C HIS A 72 6.95 -26.42 -10.47
N GLY A 73 7.80 -25.93 -9.56
CA GLY A 73 9.04 -25.24 -9.92
C GLY A 73 8.83 -23.84 -10.52
N ILE A 74 7.67 -23.21 -10.25
CA ILE A 74 7.38 -21.85 -10.72
C ILE A 74 7.91 -20.85 -9.70
N THR A 75 8.82 -19.99 -10.13
CA THR A 75 9.37 -18.92 -9.28
C THR A 75 8.38 -17.77 -9.17
N VAL A 76 8.09 -17.32 -7.95
CA VAL A 76 7.19 -16.17 -7.72
C VAL A 76 7.98 -15.06 -7.04
N CYS A 77 7.95 -13.86 -7.65
CA CYS A 77 8.53 -12.65 -7.10
C CYS A 77 7.49 -11.54 -6.99
N ASN A 78 7.63 -10.72 -5.96
CA ASN A 78 6.80 -9.53 -5.76
C ASN A 78 7.67 -8.26 -5.78
N ALA A 79 7.03 -7.08 -5.74
CA ALA A 79 7.72 -5.80 -5.74
C ALA A 79 8.29 -5.39 -4.36
N GLY A 80 8.26 -6.29 -3.36
CA GLY A 80 8.77 -6.02 -2.02
C GLY A 80 8.04 -4.89 -1.31
N SER A 81 8.78 -4.07 -0.57
CA SER A 81 8.25 -3.01 0.29
C SER A 81 8.35 -1.60 -0.31
N TYR A 82 8.27 -1.47 -1.63
CA TYR A 82 8.42 -0.19 -2.35
C TYR A 82 7.46 0.91 -1.88
N SER A 83 6.30 0.56 -1.37
CA SER A 83 5.25 1.49 -0.98
C SER A 83 5.29 1.93 0.49
N THR A 84 6.23 1.43 1.28
CA THR A 84 6.29 1.67 2.74
C THR A 84 6.22 3.16 3.08
N ASN A 85 7.09 3.96 2.47
CA ASN A 85 7.13 5.40 2.75
C ASN A 85 5.89 6.12 2.22
N ALA A 86 5.41 5.74 1.04
CA ALA A 86 4.20 6.35 0.45
C ALA A 86 2.96 6.11 1.30
N VAL A 87 2.79 4.88 1.84
CA VAL A 87 1.66 4.56 2.72
C VAL A 87 1.78 5.28 4.06
N ALA A 88 2.97 5.32 4.66
CA ALA A 88 3.18 6.04 5.91
C ALA A 88 2.92 7.55 5.75
N GLN A 89 3.42 8.16 4.67
CA GLN A 89 3.14 9.55 4.30
C GLN A 89 1.64 9.81 4.15
N HIS A 90 0.94 8.96 3.41
CA HIS A 90 -0.49 9.13 3.18
C HIS A 90 -1.31 8.97 4.46
N THR A 91 -0.90 8.07 5.35
CA THR A 91 -1.50 7.92 6.69
C THR A 91 -1.46 9.24 7.45
N PHE A 92 -0.31 9.89 7.50
CA PHE A 92 -0.18 11.18 8.17
C PHE A 92 -0.88 12.34 7.42
N ALA A 93 -0.95 12.28 6.09
CA ALA A 93 -1.74 13.26 5.34
C ALA A 93 -3.22 13.24 5.76
N LEU A 94 -3.80 12.04 5.95
CA LEU A 94 -5.17 11.89 6.42
C LEU A 94 -5.34 12.33 7.90
N ILE A 95 -4.40 11.97 8.77
CA ILE A 95 -4.41 12.37 10.17
C ILE A 95 -4.32 13.89 10.28
N LEU A 96 -3.37 14.51 9.60
CA LEU A 96 -3.17 15.96 9.62
C LEU A 96 -4.36 16.70 9.03
N GLU A 97 -4.96 16.20 7.95
CA GLU A 97 -6.20 16.78 7.42
C GLU A 97 -7.30 16.82 8.47
N HIS A 98 -7.49 15.72 9.20
CA HIS A 98 -8.51 15.63 10.26
C HIS A 98 -8.23 16.59 11.42
N TYR A 99 -6.98 16.67 11.88
CA TYR A 99 -6.60 17.46 13.05
C TYR A 99 -6.41 18.95 12.75
N SER A 100 -5.82 19.26 11.59
CA SER A 100 -5.48 20.64 11.20
C SER A 100 -6.55 21.33 10.36
N LYS A 101 -7.59 20.59 9.90
CA LYS A 101 -8.69 21.15 9.11
C LYS A 101 -8.22 21.92 7.88
N VAL A 102 -7.18 21.43 7.21
CA VAL A 102 -6.51 22.15 6.10
C VAL A 102 -7.49 22.49 4.98
N ARG A 103 -8.36 21.53 4.60
CA ARG A 103 -9.36 21.72 3.55
C ARG A 103 -10.39 22.77 3.92
N GLU A 104 -10.89 22.73 5.15
CA GLU A 104 -11.90 23.65 5.65
C GLU A 104 -11.33 25.08 5.71
N TYR A 105 -10.11 25.24 6.21
CA TYR A 105 -9.43 26.55 6.22
C TYR A 105 -9.07 27.03 4.82
N ALA A 106 -8.63 26.17 3.91
CA ALA A 106 -8.40 26.54 2.50
C ALA A 106 -9.68 27.08 1.86
N LYS A 107 -10.82 26.41 2.09
CA LYS A 107 -12.12 26.92 1.62
C LYS A 107 -12.51 28.24 2.27
N PHE A 108 -12.31 28.38 3.58
CA PHE A 108 -12.57 29.62 4.31
C PHE A 108 -11.78 30.81 3.72
N VAL A 109 -10.52 30.60 3.33
CA VAL A 109 -9.70 31.62 2.68
C VAL A 109 -10.21 31.90 1.26
N ALA A 110 -10.47 30.83 0.46
CA ALA A 110 -10.95 30.96 -0.92
C ALA A 110 -12.28 31.73 -1.02
N ASP A 111 -13.19 31.51 -0.07
CA ASP A 111 -14.47 32.21 0.03
C ASP A 111 -14.30 33.68 0.49
N GLY A 112 -13.07 34.16 0.71
CA GLY A 112 -12.79 35.51 1.18
C GLY A 112 -13.18 35.80 2.62
N GLN A 113 -13.49 34.75 3.40
CA GLN A 113 -13.94 34.92 4.79
C GLN A 113 -12.79 35.41 5.67
N TRP A 114 -11.55 35.01 5.40
CA TRP A 114 -10.37 35.54 6.10
C TRP A 114 -10.27 37.07 5.96
N LYS A 115 -10.42 37.59 4.73
CA LYS A 115 -10.37 39.04 4.45
C LYS A 115 -11.47 39.81 5.18
N ARG A 116 -12.62 39.19 5.42
CA ARG A 116 -13.77 39.79 6.11
C ARG A 116 -13.74 39.60 7.62
N SER A 117 -12.78 38.84 8.12
CA SER A 117 -12.65 38.59 9.57
C SER A 117 -12.30 39.86 10.32
N LYS A 118 -12.94 40.06 11.48
CA LYS A 118 -12.63 41.15 12.40
C LYS A 118 -11.41 40.87 13.27
N THR A 119 -10.91 39.64 13.28
CA THR A 119 -9.76 39.19 14.05
C THR A 119 -8.61 38.76 13.14
N PHE A 120 -7.40 38.94 13.59
CA PHE A 120 -6.19 38.50 12.89
C PHE A 120 -6.15 36.99 12.69
N SER A 121 -6.62 36.23 13.67
CA SER A 121 -6.64 34.76 13.65
C SER A 121 -8.05 34.24 13.94
N PRO A 122 -8.89 34.09 12.92
CA PRO A 122 -10.23 33.50 13.08
C PRO A 122 -10.15 32.00 13.32
N PHE A 123 -10.39 31.55 14.53
CA PHE A 123 -10.48 30.12 14.89
C PHE A 123 -11.92 29.63 14.69
N VAL A 124 -12.30 29.38 13.44
CA VAL A 124 -13.67 28.96 13.07
C VAL A 124 -13.88 27.45 13.14
N TYR A 125 -12.80 26.70 13.09
CA TYR A 125 -12.82 25.25 13.22
C TYR A 125 -11.94 24.81 14.38
N PRO A 126 -12.34 23.76 15.12
CA PRO A 126 -11.50 23.24 16.20
C PRO A 126 -10.21 22.64 15.63
N LEU A 127 -9.09 23.12 16.11
CA LEU A 127 -7.77 22.60 15.81
C LEU A 127 -7.26 21.80 16.98
N ASN A 128 -6.57 20.72 16.71
CA ASN A 128 -5.95 19.88 17.71
C ASN A 128 -4.54 19.54 17.31
N GLU A 129 -3.64 19.54 18.27
CA GLU A 129 -2.26 19.09 18.07
C GLU A 129 -2.15 17.58 18.21
N LEU A 130 -1.17 16.99 17.56
CA LEU A 130 -0.85 15.57 17.67
C LEU A 130 0.04 15.28 18.88
N ALA A 131 0.82 16.27 19.34
CA ALA A 131 1.71 16.14 20.48
C ALA A 131 0.96 15.64 21.74
N GLY A 132 1.54 14.64 22.40
CA GLY A 132 0.97 13.99 23.57
C GLY A 132 -0.22 13.06 23.32
N LYS A 133 -0.76 12.99 22.11
CA LYS A 133 -1.82 12.03 21.75
C LYS A 133 -1.25 10.63 21.56
N THR A 134 -2.11 9.63 21.64
CA THR A 134 -1.75 8.23 21.45
C THR A 134 -2.22 7.74 20.08
N ILE A 135 -1.34 7.08 19.35
CA ILE A 135 -1.67 6.34 18.13
C ILE A 135 -1.58 4.84 18.41
N GLY A 136 -2.63 4.10 18.02
CA GLY A 136 -2.62 2.64 18.04
C GLY A 136 -2.29 2.08 16.66
N ILE A 137 -1.32 1.18 16.57
CA ILE A 137 -0.87 0.55 15.33
C ILE A 137 -1.13 -0.95 15.40
N VAL A 138 -2.05 -1.46 14.59
CA VAL A 138 -2.30 -2.89 14.45
C VAL A 138 -1.49 -3.43 13.28
N GLY A 139 -0.46 -4.23 13.59
CA GLY A 139 0.51 -4.73 12.61
C GLY A 139 1.79 -3.88 12.53
N PHE A 140 2.84 -4.34 13.21
CA PHE A 140 4.13 -3.64 13.26
C PHE A 140 5.13 -4.25 12.26
N GLY A 141 4.75 -4.24 10.96
CA GLY A 141 5.62 -4.55 9.82
C GLY A 141 6.35 -3.30 9.31
N SER A 142 6.85 -3.34 8.07
CA SER A 142 7.59 -2.21 7.47
C SER A 142 6.77 -0.90 7.50
N ILE A 143 5.49 -0.96 7.16
CA ILE A 143 4.60 0.21 7.13
C ILE A 143 4.31 0.69 8.57
N GLY A 144 3.89 -0.20 9.47
CA GLY A 144 3.58 0.18 10.86
C GLY A 144 4.79 0.79 11.57
N SER A 145 5.98 0.25 11.34
CA SER A 145 7.25 0.80 11.85
C SER A 145 7.55 2.19 11.27
N ALA A 146 7.29 2.42 9.98
CA ALA A 146 7.46 3.73 9.37
C ALA A 146 6.46 4.76 9.91
N VAL A 147 5.19 4.36 10.11
CA VAL A 147 4.17 5.20 10.74
C VAL A 147 4.56 5.55 12.18
N ALA A 148 5.07 4.58 12.95
CA ALA A 148 5.51 4.81 14.33
C ALA A 148 6.62 5.88 14.41
N LYS A 149 7.61 5.82 13.53
CA LYS A 149 8.69 6.83 13.47
C LYS A 149 8.16 8.24 13.21
N ILE A 150 7.19 8.39 12.33
CA ILE A 150 6.57 9.70 12.05
C ILE A 150 5.75 10.15 13.27
N ALA A 151 5.00 9.24 13.89
CA ALA A 151 4.24 9.55 15.10
C ALA A 151 5.14 10.06 16.24
N GLN A 152 6.28 9.42 16.46
CA GLN A 152 7.28 9.86 17.43
C GLN A 152 7.82 11.26 17.12
N ALA A 153 8.04 11.59 15.85
CA ALA A 153 8.46 12.92 15.42
C ALA A 153 7.39 14.00 15.69
N PHE A 154 6.11 13.60 15.79
CA PHE A 154 5.00 14.44 16.23
C PHE A 154 4.77 14.37 17.77
N GLU A 155 5.72 13.82 18.51
CA GLU A 155 5.64 13.67 19.99
C GLU A 155 4.41 12.88 20.46
N MET A 156 3.92 11.96 19.61
CA MET A 156 2.82 11.07 19.97
C MET A 156 3.32 9.87 20.78
N LYS A 157 2.47 9.35 21.65
CA LYS A 157 2.65 8.03 22.26
C LYS A 157 2.27 6.95 21.25
N VAL A 158 3.12 5.92 21.10
CA VAL A 158 2.87 4.84 20.14
C VAL A 158 2.58 3.54 20.88
N LEU A 159 1.36 3.04 20.72
CA LEU A 159 0.97 1.69 21.11
C LEU A 159 0.92 0.80 19.88
N ALA A 160 1.50 -0.40 19.93
CA ALA A 160 1.50 -1.32 18.82
C ALA A 160 1.05 -2.71 19.23
N TYR A 161 0.23 -3.33 18.39
CA TYR A 161 -0.08 -4.74 18.45
C TYR A 161 0.55 -5.48 17.29
N ASN A 162 1.19 -6.59 17.54
CA ASN A 162 1.70 -7.47 16.49
C ASN A 162 1.57 -8.94 16.90
N ARG A 163 1.26 -9.80 15.94
CA ARG A 163 1.05 -11.23 16.18
C ARG A 163 2.27 -11.96 16.74
N SER A 164 3.47 -11.56 16.33
CA SER A 164 4.75 -12.02 16.87
C SER A 164 5.32 -10.96 17.79
N GLU A 165 6.05 -11.40 18.82
CA GLU A 165 6.77 -10.47 19.69
C GLU A 165 7.69 -9.57 18.89
N LYS A 166 7.66 -8.29 19.22
CA LYS A 166 8.54 -7.27 18.66
C LYS A 166 8.93 -6.27 19.74
N GLN A 167 10.06 -5.62 19.50
CA GLN A 167 10.54 -4.51 20.31
C GLN A 167 10.96 -3.39 19.38
N ALA A 168 10.67 -2.17 19.77
CA ALA A 168 11.12 -0.97 19.08
C ALA A 168 11.22 0.17 20.09
N ASP A 169 12.22 1.01 19.91
CA ASP A 169 12.45 2.13 20.80
C ASP A 169 11.29 3.13 20.75
N GLY A 170 10.83 3.55 21.94
CA GLY A 170 9.71 4.47 22.08
C GLY A 170 8.34 3.93 21.64
N VAL A 171 8.17 2.60 21.54
CA VAL A 171 6.90 1.91 21.20
C VAL A 171 6.52 0.98 22.33
N GLU A 172 5.30 1.14 22.85
CA GLU A 172 4.69 0.22 23.80
C GLU A 172 3.92 -0.87 23.04
N PHE A 173 4.29 -2.14 23.24
CA PHE A 173 3.59 -3.28 22.62
C PHE A 173 2.55 -3.86 23.59
N VAL A 174 1.35 -4.14 23.06
CA VAL A 174 0.17 -4.63 23.77
C VAL A 174 -0.36 -5.91 23.13
#